data_12b0c2e2fc9ab84a2ea09e2f0b26c4db
#
_entry.id   12b0c2e2fc9ab84a2ea09e2f0b26c4db
#
_cell.length_a   1.000
_cell.length_b   1.000
_cell.length_c   1.000
_cell.angle_alpha   90.00
_cell.angle_beta   90.00
_cell.angle_gamma   90.00
#
_symmetry.space_group_name_H-M   'P 1'
#
loop_
_entity.id
_entity.type
_entity.pdbx_description
1 polymer ?
#
loop_
_entity_poly.entity_id
_entity_poly.type
_entity_poly.pdbx_seq_one_letter_code
_entity_poly.pdbx_strand_id
1 'polypeptide(L)'
;MLLVFRGETALSDFRRLPLLARCQTLWPNLDDLTTEYFFMVHAKRSLDAAEQNQLRQILGAGPEAPSQKSNQLAVCPRSGTISPWSSKATDILHNCGFDVVKRVERGIVYTFLSAAQPTTAQLAGVAPLLHDRMIEAPTRNVESLFEHIN
;
A
#
# COMPACT_ATOMS: atom_id res chain seq x y z
N MET A 1 -10.11 -9.74 12.34
CA MET A 1 -10.51 -8.47 11.74
C MET A 1 -9.39 -7.92 10.90
N LEU A 2 -9.69 -7.46 9.73
CA LEU A 2 -8.72 -6.84 8.82
C LEU A 2 -9.04 -5.36 8.68
N LEU A 3 -8.02 -4.50 8.85
CA LEU A 3 -8.15 -3.06 8.75
C LEU A 3 -7.16 -2.53 7.71
N VAL A 4 -7.59 -1.54 6.95
CA VAL A 4 -6.72 -0.83 6.00
C VAL A 4 -6.73 0.65 6.35
N PHE A 5 -5.54 1.22 6.56
CA PHE A 5 -5.37 2.63 6.87
C PHE A 5 -4.56 3.30 5.77
N ARG A 6 -4.94 4.54 5.43
CA ARG A 6 -4.19 5.38 4.52
C ARG A 6 -2.99 5.99 5.25
N GLY A 7 -1.83 5.95 4.61
CA GLY A 7 -0.61 6.53 5.13
C GLY A 7 -0.20 7.82 4.41
N GLU A 8 1.02 8.24 4.67
CA GLU A 8 1.61 9.43 4.08
C GLU A 8 2.13 9.16 2.66
N THR A 9 2.58 10.21 1.98
CA THR A 9 3.27 10.11 0.69
C THR A 9 4.44 9.13 0.80
N ALA A 10 4.49 8.16 -0.10
CA ALA A 10 5.48 7.08 -0.03
C ALA A 10 6.83 7.47 -0.64
N LEU A 11 6.82 8.07 -1.83
CA LEU A 11 8.03 8.43 -2.55
C LEU A 11 8.23 9.94 -2.53
N SER A 12 9.44 10.39 -2.19
CA SER A 12 9.85 11.78 -2.38
C SER A 12 9.97 12.09 -3.87
N ASP A 13 9.96 13.37 -4.23
CA ASP A 13 10.13 13.79 -5.62
C ASP A 13 11.42 13.26 -6.24
N PHE A 14 12.49 13.17 -5.45
CA PHE A 14 13.76 12.61 -5.88
C PHE A 14 13.63 11.18 -6.43
N ARG A 15 12.72 10.39 -5.87
CA ARG A 15 12.45 9.02 -6.30
C ARG A 15 11.27 8.92 -7.25
N ARG A 16 10.27 9.77 -7.05
CA ARG A 16 9.03 9.77 -7.82
C ARG A 16 9.25 10.21 -9.26
N LEU A 17 9.99 11.31 -9.47
CA LEU A 17 10.17 11.86 -10.82
C LEU A 17 10.93 10.93 -11.78
N PRO A 18 12.02 10.26 -11.35
CA PRO A 18 12.64 9.26 -12.21
C PRO A 18 11.73 8.08 -12.54
N LEU A 19 10.90 7.66 -11.58
CA LEU A 19 9.93 6.59 -11.82
C LEU A 19 8.87 7.03 -12.82
N LEU A 20 8.35 8.25 -12.68
CA LEU A 20 7.39 8.82 -13.63
C LEU A 20 7.98 8.84 -15.04
N ALA A 21 9.22 9.28 -15.20
CA ALA A 21 9.89 9.32 -16.49
C ALA A 21 9.98 7.92 -17.12
N ARG A 22 10.31 6.90 -16.33
CA ARG A 22 10.35 5.51 -16.82
C ARG A 22 8.96 5.01 -17.22
N CYS A 23 7.93 5.33 -16.45
CA CYS A 23 6.57 4.97 -16.82
C CYS A 23 6.13 5.65 -18.10
N GLN A 24 6.53 6.90 -18.32
CA GLN A 24 6.20 7.65 -19.53
C GLN A 24 6.84 7.08 -20.79
N THR A 25 7.92 6.33 -20.69
CA THR A 25 8.49 5.63 -21.86
C THR A 25 7.56 4.56 -22.39
N LEU A 26 6.77 3.94 -21.52
CA LEU A 26 5.79 2.91 -21.88
C LEU A 26 4.37 3.48 -22.04
N TRP A 27 4.14 4.64 -21.45
CA TRP A 27 2.83 5.30 -21.43
C TRP A 27 3.03 6.81 -21.64
N PRO A 28 3.22 7.24 -22.90
CA PRO A 28 3.57 8.65 -23.21
C PRO A 28 2.53 9.68 -22.76
N ASN A 29 1.27 9.29 -22.67
CA ASN A 29 0.18 10.19 -22.28
C ASN A 29 -0.03 10.26 -20.76
N LEU A 30 0.82 9.63 -19.98
CA LEU A 30 0.79 9.74 -18.53
C LEU A 30 1.27 11.14 -18.11
N ASP A 31 0.41 11.87 -17.38
CA ASP A 31 0.71 13.24 -16.96
C ASP A 31 1.49 13.27 -15.65
N ASP A 32 1.08 12.46 -14.68
CA ASP A 32 1.71 12.43 -13.36
C ASP A 32 1.46 11.09 -12.66
N LEU A 33 2.18 10.91 -11.57
CA LEU A 33 2.11 9.72 -10.71
C LEU A 33 2.20 10.18 -9.27
N THR A 34 1.24 9.79 -8.44
CA THR A 34 1.29 10.04 -7.00
C THR A 34 1.38 8.72 -6.25
N THR A 35 1.96 8.77 -5.05
CA THR A 35 2.19 7.60 -4.22
C THR A 35 1.80 7.85 -2.77
N GLU A 36 1.17 6.85 -2.15
CA GLU A 36 0.82 6.88 -0.74
C GLU A 36 1.07 5.52 -0.12
N TYR A 37 1.55 5.50 1.12
CA TYR A 37 1.56 4.26 1.89
C TYR A 37 0.14 3.88 2.28
N PHE A 38 -0.08 2.60 2.44
CA PHE A 38 -1.25 2.07 3.14
C PHE A 38 -0.80 0.97 4.10
N PHE A 39 -1.55 0.80 5.18
CA PHE A 39 -1.24 -0.19 6.22
C PHE A 39 -2.36 -1.21 6.27
N MET A 40 -1.99 -2.48 6.29
CA MET A 40 -2.91 -3.59 6.45
C MET A 40 -2.68 -4.21 7.82
N VAL A 41 -3.70 -4.19 8.66
CA VAL A 41 -3.62 -4.70 10.03
C VAL A 41 -4.51 -5.92 10.17
N HIS A 42 -3.92 -7.04 10.54
CA HIS A 42 -4.66 -8.25 10.87
C HIS A 42 -4.72 -8.39 12.39
N ALA A 43 -5.92 -8.22 12.94
CA ALA A 43 -6.18 -8.33 14.38
C ALA A 43 -6.90 -9.64 14.70
N LYS A 44 -6.62 -10.19 15.87
CA LYS A 44 -7.23 -11.45 16.35
C LYS A 44 -8.71 -11.29 16.72
N ARG A 45 -9.13 -10.06 16.99
CA ARG A 45 -10.52 -9.70 17.32
C ARG A 45 -10.87 -8.34 16.73
N SER A 46 -12.13 -7.96 16.80
CA SER A 46 -12.56 -6.61 16.41
C SER A 46 -11.98 -5.57 17.37
N LEU A 47 -11.52 -4.45 16.80
CA LEU A 47 -11.02 -3.30 17.54
C LEU A 47 -12.10 -2.22 17.60
N ASP A 48 -12.24 -1.58 18.76
CA ASP A 48 -13.16 -0.45 18.90
C ASP A 48 -12.57 0.83 18.30
N ALA A 49 -13.36 1.91 18.28
CA ALA A 49 -12.94 3.17 17.68
C ALA A 49 -11.72 3.78 18.37
N ALA A 50 -11.63 3.67 19.69
CA ALA A 50 -10.50 4.19 20.46
C ALA A 50 -9.21 3.41 20.15
N GLU A 51 -9.30 2.10 20.09
CA GLU A 51 -8.17 1.24 19.72
C GLU A 51 -7.68 1.51 18.30
N GLN A 52 -8.60 1.65 17.35
CA GLN A 52 -8.25 1.99 15.97
C GLN A 52 -7.57 3.35 15.86
N ASN A 53 -8.06 4.34 16.62
CA ASN A 53 -7.48 5.68 16.64
C ASN A 53 -6.05 5.66 17.18
N GLN A 54 -5.83 4.95 18.28
CA GLN A 54 -4.51 4.80 18.87
C GLN A 54 -3.55 4.07 17.93
N LEU A 55 -4.02 3.04 17.26
CA LEU A 55 -3.25 2.27 16.29
C LEU A 55 -2.83 3.15 15.10
N ARG A 56 -3.75 3.98 14.59
CA ARG A 56 -3.43 4.94 13.51
C ARG A 56 -2.35 5.92 13.94
N GLN A 57 -2.41 6.42 15.17
CA GLN A 57 -1.39 7.34 15.68
C GLN A 57 -0.01 6.69 15.73
N ILE A 58 0.08 5.46 16.19
CA ILE A 58 1.35 4.73 16.26
C ILE A 58 1.92 4.49 14.86
N LEU A 59 1.08 4.15 13.89
CA LEU A 59 1.49 3.89 12.51
C LEU A 59 1.74 5.16 11.70
N GLY A 60 1.32 6.33 12.20
CA GLY A 60 1.34 7.56 11.41
C GLY A 60 0.31 7.56 10.29
N ALA A 61 -0.79 6.84 10.46
CA ALA A 61 -1.84 6.70 9.47
C ALA A 61 -2.93 7.76 9.64
N GLY A 62 -3.52 8.17 8.53
CA GLY A 62 -4.65 9.09 8.52
C GLY A 62 -5.97 8.40 8.88
N PRO A 63 -7.01 9.22 9.19
CA PRO A 63 -8.32 8.68 9.57
C PRO A 63 -9.11 8.11 8.40
N GLU A 64 -8.70 8.38 7.16
CA GLU A 64 -9.40 7.95 5.96
C GLU A 64 -8.91 6.59 5.50
N ALA A 65 -9.83 5.77 4.96
CA ALA A 65 -9.46 4.56 4.25
C ALA A 65 -8.83 4.92 2.89
N PRO A 66 -7.90 4.08 2.36
CA PRO A 66 -7.39 4.28 1.01
C PRO A 66 -8.53 4.26 0.01
N SER A 67 -8.52 5.22 -0.93
CA SER A 67 -9.50 5.17 -2.02
C SER A 67 -9.12 4.10 -3.03
N GLN A 68 -10.12 3.41 -3.55
CA GLN A 68 -9.96 2.38 -4.58
C GLN A 68 -10.51 2.93 -5.89
N LYS A 69 -9.61 3.36 -6.77
CA LYS A 69 -9.97 3.92 -8.07
C LYS A 69 -9.39 3.07 -9.19
N SER A 70 -10.01 3.14 -10.35
CA SER A 70 -9.58 2.38 -11.53
C SER A 70 -8.21 2.80 -12.08
N ASN A 71 -7.72 3.99 -11.68
CA ASN A 71 -6.41 4.50 -12.08
C ASN A 71 -5.32 4.23 -11.03
N GLN A 72 -5.49 3.22 -10.19
CA GLN A 72 -4.56 2.91 -9.12
C GLN A 72 -4.05 1.48 -9.21
N LEU A 73 -2.79 1.31 -8.77
CA LEU A 73 -2.20 0.00 -8.48
C LEU A 73 -1.66 0.03 -7.05
N ALA A 74 -1.93 -1.01 -6.30
CA ALA A 74 -1.36 -1.21 -4.97
C ALA A 74 -0.27 -2.27 -5.05
N VAL A 75 0.87 -2.00 -4.43
CA VAL A 75 2.01 -2.92 -4.38
C VAL A 75 2.28 -3.26 -2.92
N CYS A 76 2.34 -4.54 -2.62
CA CYS A 76 2.65 -5.03 -1.27
C CYS A 76 3.49 -6.31 -1.35
N PRO A 77 4.05 -6.79 -0.23
CA PRO A 77 4.77 -8.06 -0.21
C PRO A 77 3.90 -9.22 -0.71
N ARG A 78 4.52 -10.16 -1.41
CA ARG A 78 3.84 -11.35 -1.90
C ARG A 78 3.31 -12.20 -0.75
N SER A 79 2.28 -13.00 -1.04
CA SER A 79 1.78 -14.03 -0.15
C SER A 79 2.93 -14.91 0.37
N GLY A 80 2.95 -15.15 1.67
CA GLY A 80 4.00 -15.94 2.32
C GLY A 80 5.29 -15.17 2.60
N THR A 81 5.41 -13.92 2.13
CA THR A 81 6.55 -13.05 2.40
C THR A 81 6.23 -12.14 3.57
N ILE A 82 7.13 -12.08 4.55
CA ILE A 82 7.06 -11.13 5.66
C ILE A 82 8.20 -10.14 5.49
N SER A 83 7.88 -8.87 5.26
CA SER A 83 8.91 -7.85 5.09
C SER A 83 9.63 -7.56 6.41
N PRO A 84 10.90 -7.11 6.38
CA PRO A 84 11.57 -6.65 7.60
C PRO A 84 10.83 -5.53 8.31
N TRP A 85 10.19 -4.65 7.55
CA TRP A 85 9.35 -3.60 8.10
C TRP A 85 8.18 -4.18 8.91
N SER A 86 7.50 -5.20 8.36
CA SER A 86 6.35 -5.85 9.00
C SER A 86 6.74 -6.47 10.34
N SER A 87 7.84 -7.21 10.39
CA SER A 87 8.31 -7.84 11.62
C SER A 87 8.60 -6.80 12.69
N LYS A 88 9.33 -5.73 12.35
CA LYS A 88 9.68 -4.66 13.27
C LYS A 88 8.46 -3.88 13.74
N ALA A 89 7.57 -3.51 12.84
CA ALA A 89 6.36 -2.76 13.16
C ALA A 89 5.42 -3.56 14.06
N THR A 90 5.27 -4.85 13.79
CA THR A 90 4.44 -5.74 14.61
C THR A 90 5.01 -5.84 16.03
N ASP A 91 6.33 -5.96 16.18
CA ASP A 91 6.97 -5.99 17.50
C ASP A 91 6.76 -4.67 18.25
N ILE A 92 6.85 -3.52 17.57
CA ILE A 92 6.59 -2.22 18.17
C ILE A 92 5.15 -2.14 18.67
N LEU A 93 4.18 -2.61 17.88
CA LEU A 93 2.78 -2.62 18.29
C LEU A 93 2.56 -3.50 19.52
N HIS A 94 3.18 -4.66 19.59
CA HIS A 94 3.11 -5.54 20.76
C HIS A 94 3.68 -4.83 21.99
N ASN A 95 4.81 -4.14 21.86
CA ASN A 95 5.41 -3.37 22.94
C ASN A 95 4.55 -2.18 23.40
N CYS A 96 3.67 -1.69 22.52
CA CYS A 96 2.71 -0.63 22.84
C CYS A 96 1.39 -1.17 23.43
N GLY A 97 1.31 -2.46 23.70
CA GLY A 97 0.12 -3.08 24.28
C GLY A 97 -0.88 -3.64 23.27
N PHE A 98 -0.54 -3.68 21.99
CA PHE A 98 -1.40 -4.23 20.94
C PHE A 98 -1.07 -5.69 20.61
N ASP A 99 -1.08 -6.56 21.62
CA ASP A 99 -0.89 -8.01 21.41
C ASP A 99 -1.96 -8.63 20.53
N VAL A 100 -3.11 -7.96 20.42
CA VAL A 100 -4.22 -8.36 19.56
C VAL A 100 -3.89 -8.26 18.08
N VAL A 101 -2.89 -7.46 17.70
CA VAL A 101 -2.43 -7.37 16.32
C VAL A 101 -1.56 -8.58 16.01
N LYS A 102 -2.05 -9.42 15.13
CA LYS A 102 -1.33 -10.59 14.68
C LYS A 102 -0.18 -10.20 13.74
N ARG A 103 -0.48 -9.25 12.83
CA ARG A 103 0.49 -8.76 11.86
C ARG A 103 0.05 -7.42 11.32
N VAL A 104 1.01 -6.54 11.05
CA VAL A 104 0.82 -5.33 10.26
C VAL A 104 1.77 -5.35 9.06
N GLU A 105 1.27 -4.97 7.89
CA GLU A 105 2.10 -4.86 6.69
C GLU A 105 1.85 -3.50 6.04
N ARG A 106 2.81 -3.06 5.24
CA ARG A 106 2.78 -1.78 4.54
C ARG A 106 2.94 -2.00 3.04
N GLY A 107 2.10 -1.32 2.27
CA GLY A 107 2.22 -1.26 0.81
C GLY A 107 2.20 0.16 0.32
N ILE A 108 2.28 0.32 -0.99
CA ILE A 108 2.22 1.61 -1.68
C ILE A 108 1.10 1.57 -2.70
N VAL A 109 0.24 2.61 -2.68
CA VAL A 109 -0.75 2.84 -3.72
C VAL A 109 -0.16 3.85 -4.70
N TYR A 110 -0.09 3.46 -5.97
CA TYR A 110 0.32 4.31 -7.08
C TYR A 110 -0.93 4.79 -7.79
N THR A 111 -1.09 6.11 -7.92
CA THR A 111 -2.20 6.73 -8.63
C THR A 111 -1.66 7.37 -9.90
N PHE A 112 -2.22 6.98 -11.05
CA PHE A 112 -1.79 7.44 -12.36
C PHE A 112 -2.75 8.51 -12.87
N LEU A 113 -2.22 9.69 -13.17
CA LEU A 113 -3.00 10.82 -13.65
C LEU A 113 -2.79 11.01 -15.15
N SER A 114 -3.87 10.87 -15.91
CA SER A 114 -3.87 11.06 -17.35
C SER A 114 -5.23 11.64 -17.79
N ALA A 115 -5.24 12.31 -18.96
CA ALA A 115 -6.48 12.92 -19.47
C ALA A 115 -7.55 11.88 -19.77
N ALA A 116 -7.15 10.71 -20.27
CA ALA A 116 -8.05 9.59 -20.52
C ALA A 116 -7.96 8.58 -19.38
N GLN A 117 -9.04 7.84 -19.15
CA GLN A 117 -9.06 6.74 -18.17
C GLN A 117 -8.02 5.69 -18.55
N PRO A 118 -7.15 5.27 -17.61
CA PRO A 118 -6.17 4.23 -17.88
C PRO A 118 -6.81 2.92 -18.33
N THR A 119 -6.20 2.28 -19.31
CA THR A 119 -6.61 0.94 -19.74
C THR A 119 -5.91 -0.12 -18.87
N THR A 120 -6.49 -1.32 -18.84
CA THR A 120 -5.87 -2.46 -18.17
C THR A 120 -4.47 -2.75 -18.73
N ALA A 121 -4.30 -2.62 -20.06
CA ALA A 121 -3.02 -2.83 -20.71
C ALA A 121 -1.95 -1.80 -20.28
N GLN A 122 -2.35 -0.53 -20.13
CA GLN A 122 -1.44 0.52 -19.66
C GLN A 122 -0.97 0.25 -18.24
N LEU A 123 -1.88 -0.07 -17.34
CA LEU A 123 -1.54 -0.41 -15.95
C LEU A 123 -0.66 -1.66 -15.87
N ALA A 124 -0.98 -2.69 -16.62
CA ALA A 124 -0.19 -3.91 -16.67
C ALA A 124 1.22 -3.66 -17.23
N GLY A 125 1.34 -2.74 -18.20
CA GLY A 125 2.63 -2.40 -18.80
C GLY A 125 3.59 -1.72 -17.86
N VAL A 126 3.09 -0.85 -16.96
CA VAL A 126 3.95 -0.13 -15.99
C VAL A 126 4.17 -0.90 -14.69
N ALA A 127 3.33 -1.87 -14.37
CA ALA A 127 3.39 -2.61 -13.12
C ALA A 127 4.80 -3.18 -12.81
N PRO A 128 5.54 -3.78 -13.76
CA PRO A 128 6.88 -4.29 -13.48
C PRO A 128 7.90 -3.24 -13.03
N LEU A 129 7.65 -1.96 -13.32
CA LEU A 129 8.52 -0.86 -12.89
C LEU A 129 8.30 -0.46 -11.43
N LEU A 130 7.19 -0.89 -10.83
CA LEU A 130 6.75 -0.43 -9.52
C LEU A 130 7.15 -1.37 -8.38
N HIS A 131 7.55 -2.61 -8.68
CA HIS A 131 7.73 -3.62 -7.65
C HIS A 131 8.90 -4.57 -7.95
N ASP A 132 9.42 -5.18 -6.90
CA ASP A 132 10.34 -6.30 -6.99
C ASP A 132 9.53 -7.60 -7.09
N ARG A 133 9.61 -8.29 -8.23
CA ARG A 133 8.85 -9.52 -8.50
C ARG A 133 9.13 -10.64 -7.50
N MET A 134 10.28 -10.63 -6.86
CA MET A 134 10.67 -11.68 -5.92
C MET A 134 9.92 -11.58 -4.61
N ILE A 135 9.63 -10.36 -4.15
CA ILE A 135 9.08 -10.11 -2.81
C ILE A 135 7.76 -9.35 -2.81
N GLU A 136 7.36 -8.75 -3.94
CA GLU A 136 6.18 -7.89 -4.03
C GLU A 136 5.25 -8.34 -5.14
N ALA A 137 3.98 -7.96 -5.04
CA ALA A 137 2.97 -8.19 -6.07
C ALA A 137 2.08 -6.96 -6.23
N PRO A 138 1.78 -6.54 -7.47
CA PRO A 138 0.83 -5.47 -7.72
C PRO A 138 -0.61 -5.99 -7.69
N THR A 139 -1.55 -5.12 -7.30
CA THR A 139 -2.98 -5.42 -7.39
C THR A 139 -3.77 -4.14 -7.64
N ARG A 140 -4.93 -4.29 -8.27
CA ARG A 140 -5.89 -3.20 -8.44
C ARG A 140 -6.92 -3.14 -7.32
N ASN A 141 -6.95 -4.14 -6.44
CA ASN A 141 -7.88 -4.22 -5.32
C ASN A 141 -7.12 -4.53 -4.03
N VAL A 142 -7.03 -3.52 -3.14
CA VAL A 142 -6.33 -3.66 -1.87
C VAL A 142 -6.97 -4.73 -0.98
N GLU A 143 -8.29 -4.89 -1.02
CA GLU A 143 -8.99 -5.87 -0.21
C GLU A 143 -8.59 -7.31 -0.54
N SER A 144 -8.27 -7.60 -1.80
CA SER A 144 -7.83 -8.93 -2.21
C SER A 144 -6.50 -9.33 -1.58
N LEU A 145 -5.71 -8.37 -1.11
CA LEU A 145 -4.43 -8.63 -0.46
C LEU A 145 -4.59 -9.31 0.89
N PHE A 146 -5.71 -9.11 1.56
CA PHE A 146 -5.97 -9.74 2.85
C PHE A 146 -6.03 -11.26 2.76
N GLU A 147 -6.47 -11.79 1.66
CA GLU A 147 -6.51 -13.22 1.41
C GLU A 147 -5.10 -13.82 1.36
N HIS A 148 -4.11 -13.01 1.05
CA HIS A 148 -2.72 -13.42 0.90
C HIS A 148 -1.88 -13.19 2.17
N ILE A 149 -2.33 -12.33 3.07
CA ILE A 149 -1.58 -11.96 4.28
C ILE A 149 -1.90 -12.90 5.45
N ASN A 150 -3.07 -13.47 5.44
CA ASN A 150 -3.50 -14.46 6.43
C ASN A 150 -2.70 -15.80 6.27
#